data_b6d9ca6ecef7f6765462b931cc53f083
#
_entry.id   b6d9ca6ecef7f6765462b931cc53f083
#
_cell.length_a   1.000
_cell.length_b   1.000
_cell.length_c   1.000
_cell.angle_alpha   90.00
_cell.angle_beta   90.00
_cell.angle_gamma   90.00
#
_symmetry.space_group_name_H-M   'P 1'
#
loop_
_entity.id
_entity.type
_entity.pdbx_description
1 polymer ?
#
loop_
_entity_poly.entity_id
_entity_poly.type
_entity_poly.pdbx_seq_one_letter_code
_entity_poly.pdbx_strand_id
1 'polypeptide(L)'
;AAVVCEEVMKEPNSPVLGLHIEGPYLNPKMARSLFIEQVNTADPAAYRALLERVSCIRRWDASPEMPGALDFARYLTAQGVLASLSHTEVEYEDVKAAYAAGFTHAAHFYNAMPGFHKRREYKYEGTVESVFLIDPMTVEVIADGRHLPATILRLVYKLKGVERTCLVTDCMPCAGCANPQLDDLRLIIEDGVCKLADHSSLVGSIAMMDDLVRTMVQQAG
;
A
#
# COMPACT_ATOMS: atom_id res chain seq x y z
N ALA A 1 15.86 -7.38 7.76
CA ALA A 1 15.55 -6.12 7.05
C ALA A 1 15.96 -4.90 7.89
N ALA A 2 15.48 -4.70 9.15
CA ALA A 2 15.71 -3.49 9.94
C ALA A 2 17.22 -3.17 10.14
N VAL A 3 18.03 -4.13 10.59
CA VAL A 3 19.49 -3.93 10.78
C VAL A 3 20.17 -3.48 9.49
N VAL A 4 19.83 -4.09 8.36
CA VAL A 4 20.41 -3.70 7.06
C VAL A 4 19.97 -2.29 6.67
N CYS A 5 18.69 -1.96 6.87
CA CYS A 5 18.18 -0.61 6.61
C CYS A 5 18.92 0.45 7.44
N GLU A 6 19.08 0.22 8.73
CA GLU A 6 19.78 1.14 9.65
C GLU A 6 21.26 1.31 9.28
N GLU A 7 21.93 0.26 8.83
CA GLU A 7 23.34 0.36 8.37
C GLU A 7 23.45 1.13 7.05
N VAL A 8 22.61 0.80 6.07
CA VAL A 8 22.63 1.49 4.76
C VAL A 8 22.26 2.97 4.90
N MET A 9 21.35 3.33 5.80
CA MET A 9 20.98 4.74 6.05
C MET A 9 22.16 5.58 6.59
N LYS A 10 23.18 4.96 7.16
CA LYS A 10 24.38 5.66 7.65
C LYS A 10 25.38 5.98 6.55
N GLU A 11 25.25 5.34 5.39
CA GLU A 11 26.18 5.57 4.27
C GLU A 11 26.00 6.99 3.70
N PRO A 12 27.08 7.67 3.36
CA PRO A 12 27.01 8.99 2.71
C PRO A 12 26.18 8.92 1.41
N ASN A 13 25.20 9.81 1.27
CA ASN A 13 24.30 9.87 0.12
C ASN A 13 23.39 8.63 -0.06
N SER A 14 23.12 7.89 1.01
CA SER A 14 22.17 6.77 0.94
C SER A 14 20.81 7.23 0.40
N PRO A 15 20.24 6.53 -0.58
CA PRO A 15 18.88 6.78 -1.04
C PRO A 15 17.82 6.20 -0.09
N VAL A 16 18.22 5.41 0.92
CA VAL A 16 17.32 4.76 1.86
C VAL A 16 16.85 5.75 2.91
N LEU A 17 15.55 6.04 2.93
CA LEU A 17 14.93 6.97 3.87
C LEU A 17 14.47 6.28 5.15
N GLY A 18 14.21 5.00 5.09
CA GLY A 18 13.72 4.20 6.21
C GLY A 18 13.00 2.93 5.76
N LEU A 19 12.37 2.31 6.72
CA LEU A 19 11.63 1.06 6.54
C LEU A 19 10.13 1.37 6.44
N HIS A 20 9.49 0.82 5.42
CA HIS A 20 8.05 0.71 5.29
C HIS A 20 7.62 -0.70 5.70
N ILE A 21 6.62 -0.80 6.57
CA ILE A 21 6.04 -2.07 7.00
C ILE A 21 4.60 -2.15 6.48
N GLU A 22 4.29 -3.19 5.73
CA GLU A 22 2.94 -3.52 5.31
C GLU A 22 2.39 -4.65 6.18
N GLY A 23 1.29 -4.36 6.91
CA GLY A 23 0.70 -5.31 7.86
C GLY A 23 1.55 -5.54 9.13
N PRO A 24 1.24 -6.56 9.93
CA PRO A 24 0.27 -7.64 9.72
C PRO A 24 -1.20 -7.30 10.07
N TYR A 25 -1.51 -6.06 10.39
CA TYR A 25 -2.84 -5.62 10.85
C TYR A 25 -3.77 -5.31 9.67
N LEU A 26 -3.95 -6.31 8.78
CA LEU A 26 -4.69 -6.19 7.53
C LEU A 26 -6.04 -6.92 7.60
N ASN A 27 -7.01 -6.49 6.79
CA ASN A 27 -8.27 -7.20 6.64
C ASN A 27 -8.03 -8.53 5.87
N PRO A 28 -8.31 -9.70 6.49
CA PRO A 28 -8.04 -11.00 5.86
C PRO A 28 -8.80 -11.22 4.54
N LYS A 29 -9.94 -10.59 4.34
CA LYS A 29 -10.66 -10.66 3.06
C LYS A 29 -9.94 -9.93 1.93
N MET A 30 -9.21 -8.86 2.26
CA MET A 30 -8.51 -8.01 1.30
C MET A 30 -7.04 -8.37 1.16
N ALA A 31 -6.44 -9.00 2.17
CA ALA A 31 -5.03 -9.43 2.17
C ALA A 31 -4.70 -10.58 1.20
N ARG A 32 -5.72 -11.16 0.56
CA ARG A 32 -5.70 -12.25 -0.43
C ARG A 32 -4.38 -13.03 -0.51
N SER A 33 -4.42 -14.29 -0.10
CA SER A 33 -3.53 -15.41 -0.48
C SER A 33 -2.12 -15.49 0.11
N LEU A 34 -1.29 -14.46 0.12
CA LEU A 34 0.10 -14.62 0.59
C LEU A 34 0.29 -14.30 2.07
N PHE A 35 -0.55 -13.43 2.63
CA PHE A 35 -0.36 -12.88 3.98
C PHE A 35 -1.44 -13.31 4.98
N ILE A 36 -2.44 -14.08 4.56
CA ILE A 36 -3.58 -14.48 5.43
C ILE A 36 -3.13 -15.17 6.72
N GLU A 37 -2.09 -15.98 6.67
CA GLU A 37 -1.56 -16.67 7.84
C GLU A 37 -0.84 -15.73 8.83
N GLN A 38 -0.49 -14.53 8.39
CA GLN A 38 0.25 -13.54 9.18
C GLN A 38 -0.64 -12.39 9.67
N VAL A 39 -1.92 -12.37 9.27
CA VAL A 39 -2.86 -11.31 9.67
C VAL A 39 -3.16 -11.39 11.16
N ASN A 40 -3.03 -10.26 11.84
CA ASN A 40 -3.24 -10.13 13.27
C ASN A 40 -4.05 -8.87 13.61
N THR A 41 -4.57 -8.81 14.83
CA THR A 41 -5.11 -7.58 15.41
C THR A 41 -3.97 -6.66 15.86
N ALA A 42 -4.21 -5.35 15.88
CA ALA A 42 -3.21 -4.38 16.31
C ALA A 42 -2.99 -4.45 17.83
N ASP A 43 -2.05 -5.28 18.25
CA ASP A 43 -1.66 -5.44 19.67
C ASP A 43 -0.73 -4.30 20.10
N PRO A 44 -1.14 -3.45 21.06
CA PRO A 44 -0.32 -2.35 21.57
C PRO A 44 1.05 -2.77 22.13
N ALA A 45 1.15 -3.92 22.76
CA ALA A 45 2.43 -4.40 23.29
C ALA A 45 3.40 -4.75 22.14
N ALA A 46 2.91 -5.40 21.10
CA ALA A 46 3.72 -5.83 19.98
C ALA A 46 4.25 -4.65 19.14
N TYR A 47 3.37 -3.73 18.70
CA TYR A 47 3.82 -2.64 17.85
C TYR A 47 4.69 -1.60 18.58
N ARG A 48 4.44 -1.35 19.88
CA ARG A 48 5.29 -0.47 20.69
C ARG A 48 6.69 -1.05 20.86
N ALA A 49 6.78 -2.32 21.24
CA ALA A 49 8.07 -3.00 21.39
C ALA A 49 8.87 -3.02 20.06
N LEU A 50 8.19 -3.13 18.93
CA LEU A 50 8.87 -3.07 17.63
C LEU A 50 9.40 -1.67 17.33
N LEU A 51 8.61 -0.61 17.56
CA LEU A 51 9.02 0.78 17.33
C LEU A 51 10.15 1.23 18.27
N GLU A 52 10.15 0.76 19.53
CA GLU A 52 11.26 1.00 20.46
C GLU A 52 12.57 0.35 20.01
N ARG A 53 12.49 -0.81 19.37
CA ARG A 53 13.66 -1.58 18.89
C ARG A 53 14.16 -1.17 17.52
N VAL A 54 13.31 -0.66 16.64
CA VAL A 54 13.61 -0.37 15.23
C VAL A 54 13.38 1.11 14.96
N SER A 55 14.46 1.89 14.93
CA SER A 55 14.41 3.34 14.80
C SER A 55 14.16 3.84 13.36
N CYS A 56 14.36 2.97 12.38
CA CYS A 56 14.26 3.32 10.96
C CYS A 56 12.86 3.18 10.35
N ILE A 57 11.84 2.77 11.12
CA ILE A 57 10.46 2.69 10.62
C ILE A 57 9.96 4.11 10.33
N ARG A 58 9.52 4.35 9.09
CA ARG A 58 8.98 5.65 8.63
C ARG A 58 7.52 5.58 8.26
N ARG A 59 7.05 4.40 7.87
CA ARG A 59 5.68 4.16 7.47
C ARG A 59 5.24 2.78 7.92
N TRP A 60 3.96 2.67 8.29
CA TRP A 60 3.35 1.38 8.64
C TRP A 60 1.90 1.32 8.17
N ASP A 61 1.59 0.31 7.38
CA ASP A 61 0.27 0.11 6.78
C ASP A 61 -0.60 -0.80 7.63
N ALA A 62 -1.88 -0.46 7.72
CA ALA A 62 -2.90 -1.29 8.37
C ALA A 62 -4.28 -1.05 7.74
N SER A 63 -5.21 -1.98 7.99
CA SER A 63 -6.62 -1.81 7.64
C SER A 63 -7.36 -1.15 8.79
N PRO A 64 -7.98 0.01 8.60
CA PRO A 64 -8.61 0.79 9.68
C PRO A 64 -9.71 0.05 10.44
N GLU A 65 -10.41 -0.87 9.78
CA GLU A 65 -11.48 -1.70 10.36
C GLU A 65 -10.97 -2.79 11.32
N MET A 66 -9.66 -3.06 11.35
CA MET A 66 -9.11 -4.06 12.25
C MET A 66 -9.17 -3.61 13.70
N PRO A 67 -9.47 -4.52 14.64
CA PRO A 67 -9.50 -4.19 16.06
C PRO A 67 -8.19 -3.54 16.53
N GLY A 68 -8.29 -2.37 17.16
CA GLY A 68 -7.14 -1.60 17.65
C GLY A 68 -6.43 -0.73 16.61
N ALA A 69 -6.81 -0.78 15.31
CA ALA A 69 -6.10 -0.06 14.25
C ALA A 69 -6.17 1.47 14.38
N LEU A 70 -7.26 2.03 14.87
CA LEU A 70 -7.36 3.47 15.08
C LEU A 70 -6.43 3.96 16.21
N ASP A 71 -6.30 3.19 17.29
CA ASP A 71 -5.35 3.51 18.38
C ASP A 71 -3.90 3.32 17.93
N PHE A 72 -3.64 2.31 17.11
CA PHE A 72 -2.37 2.10 16.44
C PHE A 72 -1.97 3.32 15.59
N ALA A 73 -2.87 3.84 14.74
CA ALA A 73 -2.59 5.01 13.91
C ALA A 73 -2.30 6.26 14.76
N ARG A 74 -3.06 6.50 15.82
CA ARG A 74 -2.78 7.61 16.77
C ARG A 74 -1.39 7.48 17.38
N TYR A 75 -1.01 6.26 17.77
CA TYR A 75 0.32 6.02 18.32
C TYR A 75 1.42 6.24 17.29
N LEU A 76 1.29 5.72 16.06
CA LEU A 76 2.25 5.94 14.98
C LEU A 76 2.46 7.43 14.73
N THR A 77 1.36 8.19 14.58
CA THR A 77 1.40 9.64 14.34
C THR A 77 2.14 10.38 15.47
N ALA A 78 1.90 9.98 16.73
CA ALA A 78 2.61 10.56 17.88
C ALA A 78 4.12 10.22 17.90
N GLN A 79 4.54 9.15 17.23
CA GLN A 79 5.95 8.78 17.06
C GLN A 79 6.56 9.34 15.76
N GLY A 80 5.83 10.13 14.97
CA GLY A 80 6.29 10.66 13.69
C GLY A 80 6.38 9.61 12.57
N VAL A 81 5.66 8.50 12.72
CA VAL A 81 5.57 7.43 11.71
C VAL A 81 4.27 7.61 10.93
N LEU A 82 4.35 7.56 9.60
CA LEU A 82 3.18 7.65 8.71
C LEU A 82 2.30 6.41 8.86
N ALA A 83 1.07 6.60 9.30
CA ALA A 83 0.05 5.55 9.23
C ALA A 83 -0.64 5.60 7.86
N SER A 84 -0.67 4.46 7.18
CA SER A 84 -1.24 4.34 5.84
C SER A 84 -2.31 3.25 5.83
N LEU A 85 -3.46 3.53 5.21
CA LEU A 85 -4.49 2.52 5.02
C LEU A 85 -4.15 1.63 3.83
N SER A 86 -4.32 0.32 4.00
CA SER A 86 -3.99 -0.70 3.03
C SER A 86 -4.90 -1.92 3.21
N HIS A 87 -5.14 -2.69 2.13
CA HIS A 87 -5.91 -3.94 2.16
C HIS A 87 -7.23 -3.83 2.95
N THR A 88 -8.09 -2.90 2.60
CA THR A 88 -9.24 -2.48 3.39
C THR A 88 -10.51 -2.39 2.55
N GLU A 89 -11.68 -2.64 3.17
CA GLU A 89 -13.00 -2.50 2.53
C GLU A 89 -13.87 -1.43 3.20
N VAL A 90 -13.26 -0.48 3.92
CA VAL A 90 -13.97 0.61 4.61
C VAL A 90 -14.67 1.57 3.66
N GLU A 91 -15.79 2.11 4.11
CA GLU A 91 -16.60 3.11 3.42
C GLU A 91 -16.34 4.52 3.98
N TYR A 92 -17.04 5.53 3.49
CA TYR A 92 -16.72 6.94 3.73
C TYR A 92 -16.59 7.34 5.21
N GLU A 93 -17.56 6.99 6.05
CA GLU A 93 -17.52 7.36 7.47
C GLU A 93 -16.34 6.68 8.21
N ASP A 94 -16.00 5.44 7.83
CA ASP A 94 -14.85 4.74 8.40
C ASP A 94 -13.53 5.35 7.93
N VAL A 95 -13.41 5.73 6.64
CA VAL A 95 -12.20 6.44 6.13
C VAL A 95 -12.03 7.77 6.82
N LYS A 96 -13.13 8.50 7.05
CA LYS A 96 -13.12 9.77 7.78
C LYS A 96 -12.67 9.59 9.24
N ALA A 97 -13.17 8.54 9.91
CA ALA A 97 -12.72 8.19 11.27
C ALA A 97 -11.24 7.77 11.29
N ALA A 98 -10.81 7.00 10.30
CA ALA A 98 -9.41 6.60 10.11
C ALA A 98 -8.51 7.82 9.88
N TYR A 99 -8.92 8.75 9.03
CA TYR A 99 -8.19 10.00 8.81
C TYR A 99 -8.03 10.82 10.10
N ALA A 100 -9.11 10.97 10.87
CA ALA A 100 -9.07 11.65 12.16
C ALA A 100 -8.19 10.93 13.19
N ALA A 101 -7.98 9.62 13.04
CA ALA A 101 -7.07 8.83 13.89
C ALA A 101 -5.60 8.88 13.43
N GLY A 102 -5.31 9.41 12.22
CA GLY A 102 -3.94 9.56 11.73
C GLY A 102 -3.60 8.77 10.46
N PHE A 103 -4.53 8.01 9.88
CA PHE A 103 -4.36 7.41 8.56
C PHE A 103 -4.44 8.49 7.47
N THR A 104 -3.31 9.07 7.09
CA THR A 104 -3.25 10.20 6.16
C THR A 104 -2.82 9.84 4.74
N HIS A 105 -2.55 8.57 4.51
CA HIS A 105 -2.08 8.02 3.24
C HIS A 105 -2.84 6.75 2.86
N ALA A 106 -2.98 6.48 1.55
CA ALA A 106 -3.52 5.23 1.04
C ALA A 106 -2.46 4.51 0.20
N ALA A 107 -2.07 3.31 0.65
CA ALA A 107 -1.08 2.45 0.01
C ALA A 107 -1.59 1.87 -1.30
N HIS A 108 -0.70 1.67 -2.30
CA HIS A 108 -0.99 1.07 -3.61
C HIS A 108 -2.46 1.26 -4.06
N PHE A 109 -2.89 2.51 -4.04
CA PHE A 109 -4.28 2.96 -4.19
C PHE A 109 -5.01 2.27 -5.34
N TYR A 110 -6.26 1.87 -5.14
CA TYR A 110 -7.09 0.96 -5.94
C TYR A 110 -6.79 -0.54 -5.74
N ASN A 111 -5.58 -0.93 -5.36
CA ASN A 111 -5.26 -2.34 -5.17
C ASN A 111 -5.71 -2.77 -3.76
N ALA A 112 -6.35 -3.94 -3.69
CA ALA A 112 -6.93 -4.46 -2.46
C ALA A 112 -7.87 -3.47 -1.72
N MET A 113 -8.60 -2.65 -2.50
CA MET A 113 -9.60 -1.69 -2.04
C MET A 113 -10.81 -1.72 -2.98
N PRO A 114 -12.05 -1.84 -2.47
CA PRO A 114 -13.23 -1.76 -3.32
C PRO A 114 -13.44 -0.32 -3.81
N GLY A 115 -13.86 -0.20 -5.06
CA GLY A 115 -14.47 1.00 -5.58
C GLY A 115 -16.00 0.93 -5.48
N PHE A 116 -16.66 1.88 -6.16
CA PHE A 116 -18.10 1.93 -6.28
C PHE A 116 -18.71 0.57 -6.63
N HIS A 117 -19.68 0.13 -5.85
CA HIS A 117 -20.24 -1.19 -5.98
C HIS A 117 -21.75 -1.25 -5.66
N LYS A 118 -22.36 -2.41 -5.87
CA LYS A 118 -23.73 -2.69 -5.50
C LYS A 118 -23.80 -3.70 -4.36
N ARG A 119 -24.71 -3.46 -3.40
CA ARG A 119 -25.22 -4.46 -2.45
C ARG A 119 -26.70 -4.59 -2.68
N ARG A 120 -27.13 -5.70 -3.26
CA ARG A 120 -28.46 -5.91 -3.81
C ARG A 120 -28.79 -4.84 -4.87
N GLU A 121 -29.92 -4.10 -4.73
CA GLU A 121 -30.36 -3.04 -5.65
C GLU A 121 -29.70 -1.68 -5.38
N TYR A 122 -29.10 -1.47 -4.23
CA TYR A 122 -28.53 -0.19 -3.81
C TYR A 122 -27.06 -0.04 -4.23
N LYS A 123 -26.66 1.20 -4.40
CA LYS A 123 -25.30 1.58 -4.77
C LYS A 123 -24.57 2.15 -3.56
N TYR A 124 -23.30 1.81 -3.45
CA TYR A 124 -22.42 2.24 -2.35
C TYR A 124 -21.08 2.69 -2.91
N GLU A 125 -20.50 3.68 -2.25
CA GLU A 125 -19.10 4.02 -2.43
C GLU A 125 -18.22 2.90 -1.84
N GLY A 126 -17.02 2.81 -2.36
CA GLY A 126 -15.98 1.97 -1.75
C GLY A 126 -14.91 2.84 -1.09
N THR A 127 -13.86 2.20 -0.66
CA THR A 127 -12.67 2.87 -0.08
C THR A 127 -12.07 3.88 -1.06
N VAL A 128 -12.09 3.56 -2.36
CA VAL A 128 -11.51 4.42 -3.41
C VAL A 128 -12.20 5.79 -3.46
N GLU A 129 -13.53 5.81 -3.60
CA GLU A 129 -14.30 7.06 -3.63
C GLU A 129 -14.17 7.82 -2.30
N SER A 130 -14.16 7.09 -1.19
CA SER A 130 -14.02 7.66 0.14
C SER A 130 -12.70 8.39 0.33
N VAL A 131 -11.58 7.80 -0.11
CA VAL A 131 -10.25 8.44 -0.08
C VAL A 131 -10.19 9.66 -1.00
N PHE A 132 -10.87 9.63 -2.17
CA PHE A 132 -10.95 10.82 -3.02
C PHE A 132 -11.65 11.98 -2.34
N LEU A 133 -12.69 11.73 -1.55
CA LEU A 133 -13.49 12.75 -0.85
C LEU A 133 -12.77 13.36 0.37
N ILE A 134 -11.71 12.73 0.86
CA ILE A 134 -10.85 13.30 1.92
C ILE A 134 -9.69 14.03 1.24
N ASP A 135 -9.89 15.28 0.89
CA ASP A 135 -8.93 16.08 0.11
C ASP A 135 -7.47 16.02 0.61
N PRO A 136 -7.19 16.13 1.92
CA PRO A 136 -5.82 16.13 2.41
C PRO A 136 -5.12 14.77 2.35
N MET A 137 -5.86 13.66 2.19
CA MET A 137 -5.23 12.34 2.07
C MET A 137 -4.36 12.24 0.83
N THR A 138 -3.14 11.74 1.03
CA THR A 138 -2.24 11.38 -0.05
C THR A 138 -2.45 9.95 -0.50
N VAL A 139 -2.07 9.63 -1.72
CA VAL A 139 -2.18 8.30 -2.30
C VAL A 139 -0.88 7.92 -3.01
N GLU A 140 -0.57 6.64 -3.06
CA GLU A 140 0.46 6.12 -3.96
C GLU A 140 -0.16 5.16 -4.98
N VAL A 141 0.38 5.15 -6.20
CA VAL A 141 -0.13 4.29 -7.28
C VAL A 141 0.98 3.45 -7.90
N ILE A 142 0.65 2.20 -8.24
CA ILE A 142 1.51 1.32 -9.02
C ILE A 142 1.26 1.62 -10.51
N ALA A 143 2.10 2.45 -11.09
CA ALA A 143 1.96 2.93 -12.47
C ALA A 143 2.74 2.07 -13.48
N ASP A 144 2.72 0.76 -13.32
CA ASP A 144 3.40 -0.20 -14.20
C ASP A 144 2.64 -0.52 -15.50
N GLY A 145 1.45 0.08 -15.69
CA GLY A 145 0.57 -0.18 -16.83
C GLY A 145 -0.10 -1.56 -16.80
N ARG A 146 -0.01 -2.27 -15.66
CA ARG A 146 -0.61 -3.60 -15.43
C ARG A 146 -1.60 -3.57 -14.27
N HIS A 147 -1.20 -3.02 -13.12
CA HIS A 147 -2.07 -2.86 -11.95
C HIS A 147 -3.20 -1.88 -12.22
N LEU A 148 -2.90 -0.73 -12.81
CA LEU A 148 -3.89 0.28 -13.14
C LEU A 148 -3.82 0.67 -14.61
N PRO A 149 -4.97 0.74 -15.31
CA PRO A 149 -5.00 1.29 -16.66
C PRO A 149 -4.68 2.80 -16.64
N ALA A 150 -4.09 3.29 -17.72
CA ALA A 150 -3.69 4.69 -17.86
C ALA A 150 -4.82 5.69 -17.57
N THR A 151 -6.06 5.34 -17.91
CA THR A 151 -7.24 6.16 -17.62
C THR A 151 -7.50 6.34 -16.12
N ILE A 152 -7.25 5.31 -15.33
CA ILE A 152 -7.37 5.38 -13.86
C ILE A 152 -6.20 6.17 -13.27
N LEU A 153 -4.97 5.96 -13.74
CA LEU A 153 -3.82 6.77 -13.33
C LEU A 153 -4.06 8.26 -13.59
N ARG A 154 -4.59 8.62 -14.78
CA ARG A 154 -5.01 9.98 -15.11
C ARG A 154 -6.11 10.50 -14.18
N LEU A 155 -7.10 9.66 -13.84
CA LEU A 155 -8.18 10.04 -12.92
C LEU A 155 -7.62 10.36 -11.53
N VAL A 156 -6.74 9.52 -10.99
CA VAL A 156 -6.08 9.75 -9.70
C VAL A 156 -5.32 11.08 -9.72
N TYR A 157 -4.48 11.28 -10.73
CA TYR A 157 -3.71 12.50 -10.87
C TYR A 157 -4.60 13.75 -10.98
N LYS A 158 -5.72 13.63 -11.74
CA LYS A 158 -6.68 14.73 -11.91
C LYS A 158 -7.39 15.13 -10.61
N LEU A 159 -7.71 14.16 -9.75
CA LEU A 159 -8.46 14.40 -8.51
C LEU A 159 -7.53 14.74 -7.32
N LYS A 160 -6.39 14.07 -7.20
CA LYS A 160 -5.45 14.30 -6.08
C LYS A 160 -4.37 15.33 -6.41
N GLY A 161 -4.00 15.47 -7.68
CA GLY A 161 -2.93 16.40 -8.11
C GLY A 161 -1.54 15.89 -7.75
N VAL A 162 -0.51 16.63 -8.20
CA VAL A 162 0.90 16.29 -7.98
C VAL A 162 1.29 16.27 -6.50
N GLU A 163 0.73 17.16 -5.70
CA GLU A 163 1.07 17.31 -4.28
C GLU A 163 0.57 16.14 -3.41
N ARG A 164 -0.37 15.35 -3.89
CA ARG A 164 -1.00 14.27 -3.12
C ARG A 164 -0.95 12.91 -3.79
N THR A 165 -0.19 12.79 -4.88
CA THR A 165 0.01 11.52 -5.58
C THR A 165 1.49 11.21 -5.67
N CYS A 166 1.90 10.03 -5.20
CA CYS A 166 3.24 9.51 -5.44
C CYS A 166 3.18 8.16 -6.18
N LEU A 167 4.33 7.72 -6.66
CA LEU A 167 4.49 6.42 -7.32
C LEU A 167 5.11 5.45 -6.33
N VAL A 168 4.68 4.20 -6.40
CA VAL A 168 5.27 3.08 -5.69
C VAL A 168 5.43 1.91 -6.66
N THR A 169 6.55 1.24 -6.61
CA THR A 169 6.76 0.04 -7.42
C THR A 169 6.00 -1.16 -6.88
N ASP A 170 5.89 -1.24 -5.56
CA ASP A 170 5.36 -2.44 -4.89
C ASP A 170 6.01 -3.71 -5.48
N CYS A 171 7.32 -3.64 -5.68
CA CYS A 171 8.03 -4.65 -6.45
C CYS A 171 8.45 -5.84 -5.59
N MET A 172 8.34 -7.01 -6.22
CA MET A 172 8.85 -8.25 -5.68
C MET A 172 10.39 -8.23 -5.60
N PRO A 173 11.02 -9.01 -4.71
CA PRO A 173 12.50 -9.06 -4.58
C PRO A 173 13.24 -9.40 -5.87
N CYS A 174 12.58 -10.05 -6.83
CA CYS A 174 13.15 -10.41 -8.13
C CYS A 174 13.07 -9.29 -9.19
N ALA A 175 12.47 -8.13 -8.87
CA ALA A 175 12.38 -7.02 -9.81
C ALA A 175 13.77 -6.53 -10.24
N GLY A 176 13.92 -6.20 -11.51
CA GLY A 176 15.19 -5.77 -12.08
C GLY A 176 16.20 -6.89 -12.35
N CYS A 177 15.91 -8.15 -11.99
CA CYS A 177 16.75 -9.28 -12.32
C CYS A 177 16.60 -9.68 -13.80
N ALA A 178 17.71 -10.03 -14.47
CA ALA A 178 17.66 -10.49 -15.87
C ALA A 178 16.87 -11.79 -16.04
N ASN A 179 16.92 -12.67 -15.04
CA ASN A 179 16.18 -13.92 -14.98
C ASN A 179 15.49 -14.01 -13.61
N PRO A 180 14.33 -13.37 -13.43
CA PRO A 180 13.66 -13.36 -12.14
C PRO A 180 13.22 -14.77 -11.76
N GLN A 181 13.59 -15.20 -10.56
CA GLN A 181 13.19 -16.47 -9.95
C GLN A 181 12.26 -16.20 -8.78
N LEU A 182 11.25 -17.02 -8.63
CA LEU A 182 10.33 -17.00 -7.51
C LEU A 182 10.49 -18.30 -6.71
N ASP A 183 10.75 -18.17 -5.42
CA ASP A 183 10.86 -19.32 -4.52
C ASP A 183 9.50 -19.90 -4.12
N ASP A 184 8.43 -19.12 -4.28
CA ASP A 184 7.06 -19.54 -3.96
C ASP A 184 6.36 -20.10 -5.22
N LEU A 185 6.04 -21.38 -5.20
CA LEU A 185 5.39 -22.09 -6.31
C LEU A 185 3.94 -21.62 -6.58
N ARG A 186 3.37 -20.83 -5.68
CA ARG A 186 2.06 -20.20 -5.88
C ARG A 186 2.12 -19.00 -6.82
N LEU A 187 3.33 -18.52 -7.14
CA LEU A 187 3.57 -17.33 -7.94
C LEU A 187 4.13 -17.66 -9.31
N ILE A 188 3.73 -16.89 -10.30
CA ILE A 188 4.29 -16.89 -11.64
C ILE A 188 4.59 -15.48 -12.12
N ILE A 189 5.58 -15.32 -12.99
CA ILE A 189 5.83 -14.08 -13.72
C ILE A 189 5.37 -14.26 -15.16
N GLU A 190 4.37 -13.49 -15.55
CA GLU A 190 3.79 -13.53 -16.88
C GLU A 190 3.30 -12.14 -17.27
N ASP A 191 3.34 -11.79 -18.57
CA ASP A 191 2.94 -10.48 -19.12
C ASP A 191 3.65 -9.27 -18.43
N GLY A 192 4.84 -9.47 -17.88
CA GLY A 192 5.61 -8.43 -17.20
C GLY A 192 5.08 -8.05 -15.82
N VAL A 193 4.37 -8.97 -15.15
CA VAL A 193 3.85 -8.77 -13.79
C VAL A 193 3.90 -10.09 -13.01
N CYS A 194 3.96 -10.01 -11.68
CA CYS A 194 3.82 -11.19 -10.82
C CYS A 194 2.35 -11.47 -10.54
N LYS A 195 1.95 -12.73 -10.62
CA LYS A 195 0.57 -13.21 -10.46
C LYS A 195 0.55 -14.44 -9.55
N LEU A 196 -0.61 -14.71 -8.96
CA LEU A 196 -0.88 -16.06 -8.46
C LEU A 196 -0.96 -17.05 -9.63
N ALA A 197 -0.46 -18.27 -9.44
CA ALA A 197 -0.43 -19.32 -10.46
C ALA A 197 -1.83 -19.73 -10.95
N ASP A 198 -2.87 -19.47 -10.15
CA ASP A 198 -4.27 -19.70 -10.53
C ASP A 198 -4.91 -18.49 -11.27
N HIS A 199 -4.12 -17.43 -11.55
CA HIS A 199 -4.54 -16.19 -12.20
C HIS A 199 -5.64 -15.41 -11.46
N SER A 200 -5.86 -15.65 -10.19
CA SER A 200 -6.91 -14.99 -9.41
C SER A 200 -6.54 -13.56 -8.97
N SER A 201 -5.24 -13.23 -8.93
CA SER A 201 -4.77 -11.90 -8.48
C SER A 201 -3.36 -11.59 -8.99
N LEU A 202 -3.07 -10.30 -9.13
CA LEU A 202 -1.70 -9.79 -9.19
C LEU A 202 -1.10 -9.80 -7.77
N VAL A 203 0.23 -9.93 -7.69
CA VAL A 203 0.97 -10.00 -6.42
C VAL A 203 2.23 -9.16 -6.54
N GLY A 204 2.13 -7.89 -6.20
CA GLY A 204 3.20 -6.94 -6.39
C GLY A 204 3.63 -6.78 -7.85
N SER A 205 4.60 -5.94 -8.11
CA SER A 205 5.12 -5.68 -9.46
C SER A 205 6.53 -6.26 -9.66
N ILE A 206 7.00 -6.23 -10.89
CA ILE A 206 8.41 -6.43 -11.25
C ILE A 206 8.97 -5.19 -11.96
N ALA A 207 8.21 -4.09 -11.98
CA ALA A 207 8.58 -2.83 -12.62
C ALA A 207 9.58 -2.04 -11.77
N MET A 208 10.44 -1.29 -12.45
CA MET A 208 11.35 -0.34 -11.81
C MET A 208 10.73 1.06 -11.81
N MET A 209 11.17 1.94 -10.93
CA MET A 209 10.58 3.27 -10.75
C MET A 209 10.59 4.11 -12.03
N ASP A 210 11.60 3.98 -12.87
CA ASP A 210 11.69 4.69 -14.14
C ASP A 210 10.63 4.23 -15.18
N ASP A 211 10.19 2.96 -15.11
CA ASP A 211 9.08 2.46 -15.92
C ASP A 211 7.76 3.11 -15.48
N LEU A 212 7.55 3.27 -14.19
CA LEU A 212 6.37 3.94 -13.63
C LEU A 212 6.29 5.40 -14.08
N VAL A 213 7.43 6.11 -14.01
CA VAL A 213 7.52 7.50 -14.47
C VAL A 213 7.22 7.59 -15.97
N ARG A 214 7.80 6.69 -16.78
CA ARG A 214 7.51 6.64 -18.23
C ARG A 214 6.02 6.40 -18.51
N THR A 215 5.39 5.48 -17.79
CA THR A 215 3.95 5.20 -17.95
C THR A 215 3.11 6.44 -17.61
N MET A 216 3.41 7.13 -16.53
CA MET A 216 2.69 8.36 -16.18
C MET A 216 2.83 9.42 -17.26
N VAL A 217 4.04 9.67 -17.74
CA VAL A 217 4.29 10.73 -18.75
C VAL A 217 3.73 10.36 -20.13
N GLN A 218 3.89 9.12 -20.58
CA GLN A 218 3.56 8.74 -21.96
C GLN A 218 2.13 8.27 -22.13
N GLN A 219 1.50 7.72 -21.09
CA GLN A 219 0.19 7.09 -21.20
C GLN A 219 -0.88 7.79 -20.35
N ALA A 220 -0.57 8.23 -19.14
CA ALA A 220 -1.54 8.90 -18.29
C ALA A 220 -1.64 10.41 -18.58
N GLY A 221 -0.63 11.05 -19.10
CA GLY A 221 -0.60 12.44 -19.57
C GLY A 221 -0.45 13.46 -18.47
#